data_83193e255fbac49a3b3c729fea4adcbf
#
_entry.id   83193e255fbac49a3b3c729fea4adcbf
#
_cell.length_a   1.000
_cell.length_b   1.000
_cell.length_c   1.000
_cell.angle_alpha   90.00
_cell.angle_beta   90.00
_cell.angle_gamma   90.00
#
_symmetry.space_group_name_H-M   'P 1'
#
loop_
_entity.id
_entity.type
_entity.pdbx_description
1 polymer ?
#
loop_
_entity_poly.entity_id
_entity_poly.type
_entity_poly.pdbx_seq_one_letter_code
_entity_poly.pdbx_strand_id
1 'polypeptide(L)'
;MKLEEATCGCAAQTKPGRKAVAVDPEIKDSNLKRLRRIEGQVRGLQRMVSEEQYCAEVLVQISSVQEALRSVSRELMRNHLQHCAARAISKGTREEAAAMYEELLDLMYRHAR
;
A
#
# COMPACT_ATOMS: atom_id res chain seq x y z
N MET A 1 0.20 -23.32 0.88
CA MET A 1 0.97 -22.56 -0.11
C MET A 1 2.26 -22.08 0.50
N LYS A 2 3.34 -22.25 -0.21
CA LYS A 2 4.63 -21.86 0.29
C LYS A 2 4.83 -20.37 0.16
N LEU A 3 5.23 -19.73 1.25
CA LEU A 3 5.57 -18.32 1.23
C LEU A 3 6.99 -18.17 0.73
N GLU A 4 7.18 -17.35 -0.26
CA GLU A 4 8.51 -17.07 -0.75
C GLU A 4 9.07 -15.88 -0.02
N GLU A 5 10.33 -15.96 0.30
CA GLU A 5 11.02 -14.82 0.86
C GLU A 5 11.17 -13.76 -0.20
N ALA A 6 10.66 -12.62 0.10
CA ALA A 6 10.70 -11.55 -0.87
C ALA A 6 12.03 -10.86 -0.83
N THR A 7 12.65 -10.82 -1.97
CA THR A 7 13.65 -9.81 -2.21
C THR A 7 12.95 -8.78 -3.08
N CYS A 8 12.62 -7.65 -2.53
CA CYS A 8 11.89 -6.64 -3.22
C CYS A 8 12.63 -6.24 -4.47
N GLY A 9 13.05 -6.08 -5.19
CA GLY A 9 13.76 -5.74 -6.38
C GLY A 9 13.99 -6.90 -7.31
N CYS A 10 13.64 -8.09 -6.90
CA CYS A 10 13.94 -9.24 -7.72
C CYS A 10 12.90 -9.53 -8.77
N ALA A 11 11.72 -8.99 -8.65
CA ALA A 11 10.69 -9.22 -9.64
C ALA A 11 9.71 -8.07 -9.62
N ALA A 12 9.35 -7.63 -10.81
CA ALA A 12 8.34 -6.60 -10.96
C ALA A 12 6.93 -7.15 -10.75
N GLN A 13 6.78 -8.46 -10.70
CA GLN A 13 5.47 -9.09 -10.60
C GLN A 13 5.10 -9.36 -9.15
N THR A 14 3.83 -9.15 -8.87
CA THR A 14 3.28 -9.44 -7.55
C THR A 14 3.05 -10.94 -7.43
N LYS A 15 3.61 -11.55 -6.40
CA LYS A 15 3.40 -12.96 -6.11
C LYS A 15 2.68 -13.10 -4.78
N PRO A 16 1.66 -13.97 -4.70
CA PRO A 16 0.98 -14.21 -3.43
C PRO A 16 1.98 -14.67 -2.36
N GLY A 17 1.87 -14.13 -1.17
CA GLY A 17 2.74 -14.50 -0.07
C GLY A 17 4.10 -13.83 -0.06
N ARG A 18 4.39 -13.02 -1.05
CA ARG A 18 5.67 -12.29 -1.07
C ARG A 18 5.71 -11.26 0.05
N LYS A 19 6.82 -11.20 0.76
CA LYS A 19 6.96 -10.30 1.89
C LYS A 19 7.93 -9.16 1.59
N ALA A 20 7.72 -8.05 2.27
CA ALA A 20 8.66 -6.94 2.22
C ALA A 20 10.01 -7.38 2.81
N VAL A 21 11.09 -6.84 2.25
CA VAL A 21 12.44 -7.16 2.73
C VAL A 21 12.62 -6.67 4.15
N ALA A 22 12.14 -5.49 4.44
CA ALA A 22 12.19 -4.92 5.78
C ALA A 22 10.97 -4.02 5.97
N VAL A 23 10.49 -3.94 7.19
CA VAL A 23 9.33 -3.14 7.54
C VAL A 23 9.70 -2.26 8.72
N ASP A 24 9.51 -0.95 8.57
CA ASP A 24 9.68 -0.02 9.65
C ASP A 24 8.56 -0.24 10.67
N PRO A 25 8.89 -0.57 11.94
CA PRO A 25 7.84 -0.84 12.93
C PRO A 25 6.90 0.33 13.17
N GLU A 26 7.39 1.55 13.06
CA GLU A 26 6.55 2.73 13.27
C GLU A 26 5.56 2.90 12.12
N ILE A 27 6.00 2.67 10.89
CA ILE A 27 5.13 2.72 9.72
C ILE A 27 4.06 1.63 9.82
N LYS A 28 4.48 0.42 10.18
CA LYS A 28 3.54 -0.68 10.34
C LYS A 28 2.48 -0.38 11.39
N ASP A 29 2.90 0.09 12.56
CA ASP A 29 1.98 0.39 13.65
C ASP A 29 1.00 1.50 13.28
N SER A 30 1.51 2.56 12.70
CA SER A 30 0.71 3.70 12.27
C SER A 30 -0.32 3.27 11.21
N ASN A 31 0.11 2.48 10.24
CA ASN A 31 -0.78 2.00 9.19
C ASN A 31 -1.87 1.08 9.73
N LEU A 32 -1.53 0.21 10.68
CA LEU A 32 -2.53 -0.66 11.28
C LEU A 32 -3.58 0.14 12.03
N LYS A 33 -3.16 1.18 12.75
CA LYS A 33 -4.10 2.05 13.46
C LYS A 33 -5.02 2.78 12.48
N ARG A 34 -4.46 3.28 11.39
CA ARG A 34 -5.25 3.94 10.35
C ARG A 34 -6.25 2.98 9.72
N LEU A 35 -5.80 1.77 9.42
CA LEU A 35 -6.68 0.77 8.80
C LEU A 35 -7.81 0.37 9.72
N ARG A 36 -7.57 0.26 11.02
CA ARG A 36 -8.65 -0.02 11.97
C ARG A 36 -9.68 1.09 11.99
N ARG A 37 -9.22 2.33 11.92
CA ARG A 37 -10.13 3.48 11.84
C ARG A 37 -10.93 3.45 10.55
N ILE A 38 -10.27 3.14 9.44
CA ILE A 38 -10.93 3.02 8.13
C ILE A 38 -11.96 1.90 8.15
N GLU A 39 -11.64 0.79 8.79
CA GLU A 39 -12.59 -0.30 8.94
C GLU A 39 -13.88 0.17 9.61
N GLY A 40 -13.74 0.96 10.69
CA GLY A 40 -14.90 1.54 11.36
C GLY A 40 -15.66 2.50 10.45
N GLN A 41 -14.95 3.29 9.64
CA GLN A 41 -15.59 4.20 8.70
C GLN A 41 -16.36 3.44 7.62
N VAL A 42 -15.82 2.32 7.15
CA VAL A 42 -16.52 1.49 6.16
C VAL A 42 -17.79 0.91 6.76
N ARG A 43 -17.75 0.48 8.01
CA ARG A 43 -18.96 0.02 8.69
C ARG A 43 -19.99 1.13 8.79
N GLY A 44 -19.54 2.34 9.07
CA GLY A 44 -20.42 3.51 9.06
C GLY A 44 -21.05 3.75 7.71
N LEU A 45 -20.28 3.58 6.64
CA LEU A 45 -20.80 3.72 5.28
C LEU A 45 -21.88 2.67 4.99
N GLN A 46 -21.65 1.44 5.42
CA GLN A 46 -22.66 0.38 5.24
C GLN A 46 -23.97 0.75 5.90
N ARG A 47 -23.90 1.32 7.10
CA ARG A 47 -25.09 1.78 7.82
C ARG A 47 -25.78 2.92 7.07
N MET A 48 -25.01 3.88 6.59
CA MET A 48 -25.55 5.01 5.84
C MET A 48 -26.30 4.54 4.61
N VAL A 49 -25.72 3.60 3.86
CA VAL A 49 -26.36 3.05 2.67
C VAL A 49 -27.61 2.26 3.05
N SER A 50 -27.51 1.45 4.10
CA SER A 50 -28.63 0.65 4.58
C SER A 50 -29.81 1.52 5.01
N GLU A 51 -29.52 2.67 5.62
CA GLU A 51 -30.54 3.60 6.10
C GLU A 51 -30.96 4.61 5.05
N GLU A 52 -30.44 4.46 3.82
CA GLU A 52 -30.79 5.30 2.69
C GLU A 52 -30.54 6.78 2.95
N GLN A 53 -29.42 7.10 3.58
CA GLN A 53 -29.04 8.49 3.84
C GLN A 53 -28.81 9.22 2.51
N TYR A 54 -28.85 10.53 2.60
CA TYR A 54 -28.73 11.38 1.41
C TYR A 54 -27.43 11.11 0.67
N CYS A 55 -27.53 10.90 -0.64
CA CYS A 55 -26.41 10.46 -1.47
C CYS A 55 -25.18 11.35 -1.35
N ALA A 56 -25.36 12.66 -1.33
CA ALA A 56 -24.23 13.58 -1.25
C ALA A 56 -23.44 13.38 0.04
N GLU A 57 -24.12 13.08 1.13
CA GLU A 57 -23.44 12.87 2.42
C GLU A 57 -22.65 11.54 2.39
N VAL A 58 -23.23 10.52 1.78
CA VAL A 58 -22.52 9.24 1.63
C VAL A 58 -21.28 9.43 0.78
N LEU A 59 -21.39 10.17 -0.32
CA LEU A 59 -20.25 10.42 -1.21
C LEU A 59 -19.13 11.19 -0.49
N VAL A 60 -19.48 12.15 0.35
CA VAL A 60 -18.48 12.88 1.14
C VAL A 60 -17.72 11.93 2.05
N GLN A 61 -18.43 11.00 2.70
CA GLN A 61 -17.78 10.02 3.57
C GLN A 61 -16.89 9.06 2.79
N ILE A 62 -17.31 8.67 1.59
CA ILE A 62 -16.49 7.83 0.72
C ILE A 62 -15.19 8.55 0.37
N SER A 63 -15.26 9.82 0.02
CA SER A 63 -14.06 10.61 -0.28
C SER A 63 -13.10 10.65 0.89
N SER A 64 -13.63 10.77 2.10
CA SER A 64 -12.83 10.77 3.32
C SER A 64 -12.09 9.43 3.50
N VAL A 65 -12.78 8.32 3.26
CA VAL A 65 -12.17 6.98 3.35
C VAL A 65 -11.10 6.83 2.29
N GLN A 66 -11.35 7.29 1.08
CA GLN A 66 -10.37 7.23 -0.01
C GLN A 66 -9.10 8.00 0.35
N GLU A 67 -9.25 9.18 0.94
CA GLU A 67 -8.10 9.97 1.36
C GLU A 67 -7.31 9.28 2.47
N ALA A 68 -8.01 8.66 3.41
CA ALA A 68 -7.36 7.91 4.49
C ALA A 68 -6.57 6.71 3.92
N LEU A 69 -7.14 6.00 2.96
CA LEU A 69 -6.44 4.90 2.29
C LEU A 69 -5.24 5.40 1.51
N ARG A 70 -5.34 6.56 0.88
CA ARG A 70 -4.22 7.16 0.17
C ARG A 70 -3.05 7.44 1.10
N SER A 71 -3.35 7.88 2.33
CA SER A 71 -2.30 8.09 3.33
C SER A 71 -1.59 6.79 3.71
N VAL A 72 -2.35 5.70 3.84
CA VAL A 72 -1.76 4.38 4.09
C VAL A 72 -0.85 3.98 2.93
N SER A 73 -1.33 4.17 1.70
CA SER A 73 -0.55 3.86 0.50
C SER A 73 0.76 4.64 0.47
N ARG A 74 0.70 5.92 0.81
CA ARG A 74 1.89 6.77 0.84
C ARG A 74 2.94 6.24 1.82
N GLU A 75 2.51 5.83 3.00
CA GLU A 75 3.45 5.31 4.00
C GLU A 75 4.00 3.93 3.62
N LEU A 76 3.19 3.11 2.97
CA LEU A 76 3.68 1.84 2.43
C LEU A 76 4.73 2.09 1.35
N MET A 77 4.49 3.07 0.47
CA MET A 77 5.46 3.42 -0.55
C MET A 77 6.74 3.96 0.08
N ARG A 78 6.63 4.75 1.15
CA ARG A 78 7.80 5.23 1.87
C ARG A 78 8.64 4.07 2.39
N ASN A 79 7.99 3.08 3.00
CA ASN A 79 8.68 1.88 3.47
C ASN A 79 9.36 1.14 2.32
N HIS A 80 8.64 0.98 1.22
CA HIS A 80 9.16 0.29 0.04
C HIS A 80 10.38 0.99 -0.52
N LEU A 81 10.34 2.32 -0.64
CA LEU A 81 11.47 3.08 -1.16
C LEU A 81 12.66 3.05 -0.21
N GLN A 82 12.43 3.19 1.09
CA GLN A 82 13.51 3.25 2.05
C GLN A 82 14.22 1.92 2.26
N HIS A 83 13.50 0.83 2.14
CA HIS A 83 14.05 -0.49 2.47
C HIS A 83 14.19 -1.38 1.25
N CYS A 84 13.11 -1.64 0.54
CA CYS A 84 13.15 -2.58 -0.56
C CYS A 84 13.87 -2.02 -1.78
N ALA A 85 13.46 -0.85 -2.24
CA ALA A 85 14.03 -0.26 -3.45
C ALA A 85 15.47 0.18 -3.23
N ALA A 86 15.74 0.83 -2.11
CA ALA A 86 17.09 1.28 -1.81
C ALA A 86 18.08 0.10 -1.77
N ARG A 87 17.65 -1.02 -1.18
CA ARG A 87 18.51 -2.19 -1.11
C ARG A 87 18.76 -2.81 -2.48
N ALA A 88 17.72 -2.94 -3.29
CA ALA A 88 17.84 -3.52 -4.62
C ALA A 88 18.75 -2.68 -5.50
N ILE A 89 18.64 -1.35 -5.41
CA ILE A 89 19.41 -0.44 -6.25
C ILE A 89 20.85 -0.33 -5.78
N SER A 90 21.10 -0.29 -4.47
CA SER A 90 22.44 -0.07 -3.94
C SER A 90 23.25 -1.35 -3.74
N LYS A 91 22.59 -2.48 -3.44
CA LYS A 91 23.27 -3.72 -3.10
C LYS A 91 22.91 -4.90 -3.98
N GLY A 92 21.92 -4.75 -4.84
CA GLY A 92 21.51 -5.79 -5.75
C GLY A 92 22.37 -5.84 -6.99
N THR A 93 22.13 -6.86 -7.80
CA THR A 93 22.75 -6.96 -9.11
C THR A 93 22.17 -5.89 -10.04
N ARG A 94 22.82 -5.74 -11.21
CA ARG A 94 22.31 -4.81 -12.22
C ARG A 94 20.89 -5.20 -12.65
N GLU A 95 20.65 -6.51 -12.78
CA GLU A 95 19.34 -7.00 -13.14
C GLU A 95 18.29 -6.73 -12.09
N GLU A 96 18.66 -6.87 -10.82
CA GLU A 96 17.76 -6.58 -9.71
C GLU A 96 17.43 -5.10 -9.64
N ALA A 97 18.41 -4.24 -9.85
CA ALA A 97 18.19 -2.80 -9.88
C ALA A 97 17.26 -2.43 -11.03
N ALA A 98 17.50 -3.00 -12.22
CA ALA A 98 16.65 -2.73 -13.38
C ALA A 98 15.21 -3.19 -13.13
N ALA A 99 15.03 -4.36 -12.53
CA ALA A 99 13.70 -4.87 -12.20
C ALA A 99 13.00 -3.96 -11.20
N MET A 100 13.73 -3.40 -10.23
CA MET A 100 13.16 -2.49 -9.26
C MET A 100 12.72 -1.18 -9.91
N TYR A 101 13.54 -0.64 -10.83
CA TYR A 101 13.13 0.57 -11.55
C TYR A 101 11.84 0.35 -12.33
N GLU A 102 11.71 -0.79 -13.00
CA GLU A 102 10.48 -1.10 -13.72
C GLU A 102 9.29 -1.25 -12.78
N GLU A 103 9.50 -1.90 -11.63
CA GLU A 103 8.46 -2.04 -10.62
C GLU A 103 8.00 -0.67 -10.12
N LEU A 104 8.93 0.22 -9.83
CA LEU A 104 8.59 1.56 -9.35
C LEU A 104 7.84 2.36 -10.40
N LEU A 105 8.26 2.27 -11.66
CA LEU A 105 7.55 2.93 -12.75
C LEU A 105 6.12 2.42 -12.87
N ASP A 106 5.95 1.11 -12.79
CA ASP A 106 4.64 0.49 -12.87
C ASP A 106 3.75 0.91 -11.71
N LEU A 107 4.29 0.93 -10.49
CA LEU A 107 3.55 1.36 -9.32
C LEU A 107 3.13 2.83 -9.44
N MET A 108 4.04 3.68 -9.91
CA MET A 108 3.72 5.09 -10.11
C MET A 108 2.63 5.28 -11.14
N TYR A 109 2.72 4.56 -12.24
CA TYR A 109 1.75 4.68 -13.31
C TYR A 109 0.35 4.23 -12.88
N ARG A 110 0.28 3.12 -12.16
CA ARG A 110 -1.01 2.56 -11.73
C ARG A 110 -1.65 3.31 -10.56
N HIS A 111 -0.82 3.83 -9.67
CA HIS A 111 -1.31 4.31 -8.37
C HIS A 111 -1.05 5.79 -8.10
N ALA A 112 -0.57 6.53 -9.07
CA ALA A 112 -0.25 7.95 -8.92
C ALA A 112 -1.49 8.83 -9.17
N ARG A 113 -2.56 8.60 -8.44
CA ARG A 113 -3.77 9.42 -8.57
C ARG A 113 -3.99 10.26 -7.34
#